data_f59bd05a986f1c5522826c9f120ce43f
#
_entry.id   f59bd05a986f1c5522826c9f120ce43f
#
_cell.length_a   1.000
_cell.length_b   1.000
_cell.length_c   1.000
_cell.angle_alpha   90.00
_cell.angle_beta   90.00
_cell.angle_gamma   90.00
#
_symmetry.space_group_name_H-M   'P 1'
#
loop_
_entity.id
_entity.type
_entity.pdbx_description
1 polymer ?
#
loop_
_entity_poly.entity_id
_entity_poly.type
_entity_poly.pdbx_seq_one_letter_code
_entity_poly.pdbx_strand_id
1 'polypeptide(L)'
;MPELDELEQALVKKAVENIEARVGAKKTNDPKMKDIIATVERFIKKHNLVCYGGTAINNILPEDAQFYNKKTEIPDYDFYSPNALEHAKDLADEFYENGFSEVEAKSGMHHGTYKVFVNFVGIADITQLDPTLFKNIRADAIKVDGILYAPPNLLRMGMYLELSRPEGDVSRWEKVSKRLALLNKHHPLKAEGCAPDKLAVPFQTPKQHAPKQHAPKQHAPKHRGSPSPTADEIDGATTEKDEPEEVRLFRTVRNAFIDEDLVFFGGYAISHYARHLPKSEKALFAQIPHFDVLSVDPEASAAKVKERLEDNDFTGVIVTKHSGIGEIVPEHYEITVGKRNDGNPVAFIYKPVACHSYNVTQTGKRRVRIASTDTMLSLYLAMIYTDKPYYDVARILCMCKYLYDIQQRNRLKQTGLLRRFGLACYGKQETLDDMKAVKAEKYQQLKHDDPEYEEWFLKYSPMEYFEHTYNPTKHKLTVKRSPNAKKSPGKSPSLSPGKSPSRSLSRTPKPSPKPSPKKTRKTKTTMKKKKKTQKSKPLINNLFKIIT
;
A
#
# COMPACT_ATOMS: atom_id res chain seq x y z
N MET A 1 20.45 35.79 22.26
CA MET A 1 20.88 34.55 22.92
C MET A 1 19.67 33.64 22.93
N PRO A 2 19.76 32.36 22.64
CA PRO A 2 18.64 31.46 22.83
C PRO A 2 18.22 31.56 24.31
N GLU A 3 16.92 31.51 24.57
CA GLU A 3 16.41 31.53 25.93
C GLU A 3 16.97 30.31 26.70
N LEU A 4 17.14 30.45 28.02
CA LEU A 4 17.71 29.41 28.88
C LEU A 4 16.98 28.08 28.70
N ASP A 5 15.66 28.15 28.48
CA ASP A 5 14.78 26.99 28.24
C ASP A 5 15.12 26.24 26.94
N GLU A 6 15.49 26.95 25.86
CA GLU A 6 15.94 26.29 24.61
C GLU A 6 17.25 25.53 24.79
N LEU A 7 18.17 26.09 25.58
CA LEU A 7 19.42 25.43 25.91
C LEU A 7 19.21 24.19 26.78
N GLU A 8 18.31 24.28 27.77
CA GLU A 8 17.95 23.15 28.60
C GLU A 8 17.29 22.03 27.79
N GLN A 9 16.34 22.36 26.90
CA GLN A 9 15.72 21.40 25.99
C GLN A 9 16.75 20.71 25.08
N ALA A 10 17.71 21.45 24.57
CA ALA A 10 18.80 20.88 23.75
C ALA A 10 19.68 19.91 24.56
N LEU A 11 19.98 20.24 25.84
CA LEU A 11 20.69 19.35 26.75
C LEU A 11 19.91 18.07 27.06
N VAL A 12 18.61 18.20 27.35
CA VAL A 12 17.73 17.05 27.60
C VAL A 12 17.67 16.16 26.36
N LYS A 13 17.47 16.73 25.17
CA LYS A 13 17.47 16.00 23.90
C LYS A 13 18.76 15.20 23.69
N LYS A 14 19.91 15.84 23.89
CA LYS A 14 21.22 15.19 23.77
C LYS A 14 21.42 14.09 24.82
N ALA A 15 20.91 14.29 26.04
CA ALA A 15 20.96 13.26 27.08
C ALA A 15 20.10 12.04 26.70
N VAL A 16 18.88 12.27 26.18
CA VAL A 16 17.99 11.20 25.68
C VAL A 16 18.69 10.41 24.56
N GLU A 17 19.22 11.08 23.55
CA GLU A 17 19.94 10.44 22.43
C GLU A 17 21.11 9.57 22.92
N ASN A 18 21.88 10.06 23.90
CA ASN A 18 23.01 9.30 24.48
C ASN A 18 22.54 8.07 25.28
N ILE A 19 21.44 8.20 26.03
CA ILE A 19 20.86 7.09 26.80
C ILE A 19 20.30 6.04 25.85
N GLU A 20 19.54 6.45 24.85
CA GLU A 20 18.98 5.56 23.83
C GLU A 20 20.08 4.79 23.08
N ALA A 21 21.12 5.48 22.65
CA ALA A 21 22.29 4.85 22.01
C ALA A 21 22.96 3.82 22.92
N ARG A 22 23.13 4.13 24.24
CA ARG A 22 23.71 3.20 25.20
C ARG A 22 22.83 1.98 25.47
N VAL A 23 21.52 2.19 25.62
CA VAL A 23 20.54 1.11 25.82
C VAL A 23 20.46 0.25 24.56
N GLY A 24 20.42 0.87 23.39
CA GLY A 24 20.44 0.18 22.11
C GLY A 24 21.69 -0.67 21.93
N ALA A 25 22.87 -0.11 22.19
CA ALA A 25 24.15 -0.86 22.12
C ALA A 25 24.18 -2.06 23.07
N LYS A 26 23.57 -1.95 24.27
CA LYS A 26 23.44 -3.08 25.18
C LYS A 26 22.56 -4.18 24.61
N LYS A 27 21.40 -3.81 23.98
CA LYS A 27 20.48 -4.76 23.37
C LYS A 27 21.09 -5.45 22.13
N THR A 28 21.72 -4.69 21.23
CA THR A 28 22.33 -5.24 20.01
C THR A 28 23.54 -6.13 20.29
N ASN A 29 24.22 -5.95 21.43
CA ASN A 29 25.33 -6.79 21.85
C ASN A 29 24.92 -8.00 22.69
N ASP A 30 23.63 -8.12 23.05
CA ASP A 30 23.14 -9.29 23.77
C ASP A 30 23.25 -10.54 22.86
N PRO A 31 23.95 -11.62 23.31
CA PRO A 31 24.05 -12.85 22.52
C PRO A 31 22.71 -13.43 22.10
N LYS A 32 21.72 -13.42 23.00
CA LYS A 32 20.37 -13.92 22.68
C LYS A 32 19.71 -13.10 21.57
N MET A 33 19.89 -11.78 21.59
CA MET A 33 19.34 -10.92 20.54
C MET A 33 20.03 -11.17 19.19
N LYS A 34 21.34 -11.41 19.19
CA LYS A 34 22.08 -11.80 17.97
C LYS A 34 21.58 -13.12 17.41
N ASP A 35 21.31 -14.11 18.25
CA ASP A 35 20.76 -15.40 17.85
C ASP A 35 19.34 -15.24 17.27
N ILE A 36 18.52 -14.38 17.87
CA ILE A 36 17.17 -14.04 17.35
C ILE A 36 17.28 -13.44 15.95
N ILE A 37 18.09 -12.40 15.77
CA ILE A 37 18.30 -11.74 14.48
C ILE A 37 18.81 -12.74 13.43
N ALA A 38 19.83 -13.53 13.77
CA ALA A 38 20.38 -14.54 12.87
C ALA A 38 19.35 -15.61 12.45
N THR A 39 18.43 -15.96 13.34
CA THR A 39 17.34 -16.91 13.03
C THR A 39 16.35 -16.29 12.04
N VAL A 40 15.90 -15.04 12.26
CA VAL A 40 15.02 -14.33 11.30
C VAL A 40 15.68 -14.23 9.92
N GLU A 41 16.94 -13.80 9.87
CA GLU A 41 17.67 -13.67 8.60
C GLU A 41 17.83 -15.01 7.88
N ARG A 42 18.14 -16.08 8.62
CA ARG A 42 18.23 -17.44 8.06
C ARG A 42 16.87 -17.89 7.49
N PHE A 43 15.78 -17.63 8.21
CA PHE A 43 14.43 -17.94 7.78
C PHE A 43 14.06 -17.20 6.49
N ILE A 44 14.30 -15.88 6.44
CA ILE A 44 14.05 -15.05 5.24
C ILE A 44 14.84 -15.59 4.03
N LYS A 45 16.11 -15.92 4.23
CA LYS A 45 16.99 -16.49 3.17
C LYS A 45 16.49 -17.86 2.71
N LYS A 46 16.15 -18.75 3.63
CA LYS A 46 15.67 -20.12 3.37
C LYS A 46 14.41 -20.12 2.52
N HIS A 47 13.45 -19.24 2.83
CA HIS A 47 12.16 -19.14 2.15
C HIS A 47 12.15 -18.16 0.97
N ASN A 48 13.28 -17.48 0.68
CA ASN A 48 13.41 -16.46 -0.36
C ASN A 48 12.33 -15.36 -0.25
N LEU A 49 12.07 -14.90 0.97
CA LEU A 49 11.11 -13.85 1.25
C LEU A 49 11.70 -12.48 0.93
N VAL A 50 10.84 -11.48 0.73
CA VAL A 50 11.26 -10.15 0.29
C VAL A 50 11.04 -9.14 1.41
N CYS A 51 12.12 -8.61 1.98
CA CYS A 51 12.05 -7.56 2.98
C CYS A 51 11.61 -6.22 2.36
N TYR A 52 10.79 -5.47 3.09
CA TYR A 52 10.34 -4.13 2.73
C TYR A 52 10.49 -3.14 3.89
N GLY A 53 9.89 -1.96 3.80
CA GLY A 53 9.91 -0.99 4.89
C GLY A 53 11.24 -0.29 5.09
N GLY A 54 11.47 0.19 6.32
CA GLY A 54 12.65 0.98 6.66
C GLY A 54 13.96 0.23 6.54
N THR A 55 13.99 -1.00 7.00
CA THR A 55 15.18 -1.88 6.93
C THR A 55 15.57 -2.17 5.48
N ALA A 56 14.60 -2.39 4.60
CA ALA A 56 14.87 -2.59 3.18
C ALA A 56 15.47 -1.34 2.54
N ILE A 57 14.88 -0.15 2.76
CA ILE A 57 15.41 1.11 2.23
C ILE A 57 16.85 1.31 2.71
N ASN A 58 17.10 1.12 4.02
CA ASN A 58 18.41 1.30 4.60
C ASN A 58 19.47 0.38 3.98
N ASN A 59 19.15 -0.91 3.82
CA ASN A 59 20.11 -1.92 3.41
C ASN A 59 20.45 -1.92 1.91
N ILE A 60 19.59 -1.34 1.07
CA ILE A 60 19.91 -1.13 -0.35
C ILE A 60 20.70 0.16 -0.60
N LEU A 61 20.78 1.06 0.38
CA LEU A 61 21.59 2.28 0.29
C LEU A 61 23.07 1.96 0.55
N PRO A 62 24.00 2.72 -0.08
CA PRO A 62 25.43 2.62 0.28
C PRO A 62 25.64 2.99 1.75
N GLU A 63 26.68 2.46 2.36
CA GLU A 63 26.94 2.56 3.82
C GLU A 63 26.91 4.00 4.34
N ASP A 64 27.47 4.94 3.58
CA ASP A 64 27.53 6.37 3.93
C ASP A 64 26.17 7.08 3.89
N ALA A 65 25.17 6.47 3.25
CA ALA A 65 23.82 6.98 3.16
C ALA A 65 22.80 6.22 4.05
N GLN A 66 23.24 5.16 4.74
CA GLN A 66 22.40 4.41 5.67
C GLN A 66 22.03 5.28 6.87
N PHE A 67 20.76 5.16 7.30
CA PHE A 67 20.20 5.96 8.39
C PHE A 67 19.96 5.16 9.67
N TYR A 68 20.09 3.82 9.63
CA TYR A 68 20.04 2.98 10.82
C TYR A 68 21.46 2.64 11.29
N ASN A 69 21.69 2.77 12.58
CA ASN A 69 22.95 2.41 13.20
C ASN A 69 22.91 0.96 13.70
N LYS A 70 23.49 0.05 12.92
CA LYS A 70 23.56 -1.39 13.25
C LYS A 70 24.18 -1.71 14.63
N LYS A 71 24.94 -0.76 15.23
CA LYS A 71 25.57 -0.95 16.56
C LYS A 71 24.63 -0.61 17.72
N THR A 72 23.56 0.16 17.46
CA THR A 72 22.66 0.67 18.49
C THR A 72 21.18 0.39 18.22
N GLU A 73 20.84 -0.05 17.02
CA GLU A 73 19.46 -0.31 16.60
C GLU A 73 19.29 -1.76 16.17
N ILE A 74 18.27 -2.42 16.70
CA ILE A 74 17.85 -3.76 16.26
C ILE A 74 17.09 -3.58 14.96
N PRO A 75 17.42 -4.36 13.88
CA PRO A 75 16.64 -4.30 12.65
C PRO A 75 15.20 -4.78 12.90
N ASP A 76 14.24 -4.01 12.40
CA ASP A 76 12.84 -4.38 12.33
C ASP A 76 12.62 -5.05 10.97
N TYR A 77 12.37 -6.36 10.97
CA TYR A 77 12.21 -7.13 9.75
C TYR A 77 10.73 -7.20 9.35
N ASP A 78 10.35 -6.29 8.44
CA ASP A 78 9.11 -6.39 7.69
C ASP A 78 9.37 -7.17 6.39
N PHE A 79 8.61 -8.24 6.11
CA PHE A 79 8.78 -8.97 4.86
C PHE A 79 7.48 -9.53 4.28
N TYR A 80 7.43 -9.58 2.97
CA TYR A 80 6.32 -10.14 2.22
C TYR A 80 6.44 -11.66 2.10
N SER A 81 5.29 -12.32 2.18
CA SER A 81 5.14 -13.73 1.94
C SER A 81 3.85 -14.03 1.16
N PRO A 82 3.85 -14.98 0.21
CA PRO A 82 2.62 -15.48 -0.39
C PRO A 82 1.82 -16.39 0.56
N ASN A 83 2.41 -16.83 1.69
CA ASN A 83 1.82 -17.70 2.70
C ASN A 83 2.18 -17.18 4.10
N ALA A 84 1.79 -15.95 4.42
CA ALA A 84 2.27 -15.25 5.61
C ALA A 84 1.80 -15.88 6.91
N LEU A 85 0.57 -16.42 6.96
CA LEU A 85 0.03 -17.14 8.11
C LEU A 85 0.91 -18.34 8.50
N GLU A 86 1.18 -19.22 7.52
CA GLU A 86 1.98 -20.42 7.77
C GLU A 86 3.44 -20.06 8.10
N HIS A 87 4.03 -19.11 7.37
CA HIS A 87 5.38 -18.67 7.67
C HIS A 87 5.52 -18.00 9.05
N ALA A 88 4.45 -17.42 9.61
CA ALA A 88 4.47 -16.91 10.98
C ALA A 88 4.51 -18.04 12.01
N LYS A 89 3.78 -19.12 11.77
CA LYS A 89 3.82 -20.34 12.60
C LYS A 89 5.17 -21.03 12.47
N ASP A 90 5.65 -21.26 11.24
CA ASP A 90 6.93 -21.90 10.96
C ASP A 90 8.11 -21.17 11.64
N LEU A 91 8.09 -19.82 11.59
CA LEU A 91 9.13 -19.01 12.26
C LEU A 91 9.03 -19.13 13.77
N ALA A 92 7.81 -19.17 14.32
CA ALA A 92 7.61 -19.39 15.76
C ALA A 92 8.12 -20.79 16.19
N ASP A 93 7.83 -21.83 15.40
CA ASP A 93 8.32 -23.19 15.63
C ASP A 93 9.84 -23.27 15.57
N GLU A 94 10.50 -22.61 14.56
CA GLU A 94 11.96 -22.58 14.47
C GLU A 94 12.58 -21.92 15.71
N PHE A 95 11.96 -20.89 16.29
CA PHE A 95 12.42 -20.31 17.56
C PHE A 95 12.27 -21.25 18.75
N TYR A 96 11.13 -21.92 18.85
CA TYR A 96 10.86 -22.88 19.92
C TYR A 96 11.84 -24.06 19.87
N GLU A 97 12.10 -24.60 18.68
CA GLU A 97 13.09 -25.65 18.45
C GLU A 97 14.53 -25.20 18.79
N ASN A 98 14.85 -23.93 18.63
CA ASN A 98 16.12 -23.33 19.04
C ASN A 98 16.21 -23.05 20.55
N GLY A 99 15.18 -23.41 21.33
CA GLY A 99 15.18 -23.35 22.79
C GLY A 99 14.63 -22.06 23.41
N PHE A 100 13.90 -21.25 22.64
CA PHE A 100 13.15 -20.13 23.17
C PHE A 100 11.74 -20.60 23.61
N SER A 101 11.38 -20.40 24.89
CA SER A 101 10.08 -20.84 25.44
C SER A 101 8.96 -19.82 25.21
N GLU A 102 9.29 -18.53 25.33
CA GLU A 102 8.32 -17.42 25.18
C GLU A 102 8.23 -16.99 23.73
N VAL A 103 7.56 -17.82 22.92
CA VAL A 103 7.37 -17.57 21.48
C VAL A 103 5.89 -17.54 21.14
N GLU A 104 5.50 -16.54 20.36
CA GLU A 104 4.11 -16.36 19.95
C GLU A 104 4.02 -15.75 18.56
N ALA A 105 3.13 -16.27 17.70
CA ALA A 105 2.71 -15.63 16.47
C ALA A 105 1.25 -15.15 16.59
N LYS A 106 1.00 -13.89 16.20
CA LYS A 106 -0.32 -13.25 16.31
C LYS A 106 -0.70 -12.52 15.03
N SER A 107 -2.00 -12.48 14.73
CA SER A 107 -2.51 -11.55 13.72
C SER A 107 -2.29 -10.09 14.15
N GLY A 108 -1.75 -9.27 13.24
CA GLY A 108 -1.60 -7.82 13.43
C GLY A 108 -2.95 -7.09 13.44
N MET A 109 -2.89 -5.76 13.49
CA MET A 109 -4.09 -4.93 13.37
C MET A 109 -4.65 -4.99 11.93
N HIS A 110 -3.77 -4.97 10.94
CA HIS A 110 -4.12 -5.13 9.54
C HIS A 110 -4.34 -6.61 9.22
N HIS A 111 -5.41 -6.90 8.49
CA HIS A 111 -5.67 -8.25 7.99
C HIS A 111 -4.51 -8.71 7.08
N GLY A 112 -4.15 -9.99 7.17
CA GLY A 112 -3.03 -10.57 6.41
C GLY A 112 -1.64 -10.16 6.89
N THR A 113 -1.52 -9.47 8.03
CA THR A 113 -0.23 -9.23 8.68
C THR A 113 -0.13 -10.01 9.98
N TYR A 114 0.97 -10.71 10.15
CA TYR A 114 1.25 -11.55 11.31
C TYR A 114 2.55 -11.12 11.97
N LYS A 115 2.52 -11.03 13.29
CA LYS A 115 3.67 -10.61 14.10
C LYS A 115 4.20 -11.79 14.88
N VAL A 116 5.51 -11.98 14.84
CA VAL A 116 6.19 -12.99 15.65
C VAL A 116 6.92 -12.31 16.80
N PHE A 117 6.69 -12.82 18.00
CA PHE A 117 7.28 -12.34 19.24
C PHE A 117 8.18 -13.42 19.84
N VAL A 118 9.33 -13.00 20.35
CA VAL A 118 10.24 -13.85 21.13
C VAL A 118 10.62 -13.10 22.40
N ASN A 119 10.45 -13.71 23.55
CA ASN A 119 10.63 -13.09 24.85
C ASN A 119 9.89 -11.74 24.97
N PHE A 120 8.64 -11.70 24.50
CA PHE A 120 7.75 -10.53 24.47
C PHE A 120 8.22 -9.37 23.58
N VAL A 121 9.27 -9.57 22.79
CA VAL A 121 9.77 -8.58 21.82
C VAL A 121 9.28 -8.96 20.43
N GLY A 122 8.61 -8.05 19.73
CA GLY A 122 8.28 -8.21 18.32
C GLY A 122 9.55 -8.24 17.49
N ILE A 123 9.74 -9.28 16.69
CA ILE A 123 10.99 -9.52 15.95
C ILE A 123 10.79 -9.61 14.44
N ALA A 124 9.56 -9.83 14.01
CA ALA A 124 9.22 -9.92 12.59
C ALA A 124 7.75 -9.57 12.35
N ASP A 125 7.50 -8.83 11.28
CA ASP A 125 6.19 -8.55 10.72
C ASP A 125 6.08 -9.21 9.34
N ILE A 126 5.20 -10.20 9.19
CA ILE A 126 5.02 -10.98 7.97
C ILE A 126 3.72 -10.57 7.31
N THR A 127 3.81 -9.99 6.10
CA THR A 127 2.63 -9.49 5.39
C THR A 127 2.31 -10.38 4.19
N GLN A 128 1.05 -10.83 4.14
CA GLN A 128 0.50 -11.59 3.03
C GLN A 128 0.50 -10.74 1.77
N LEU A 129 1.02 -11.29 0.68
CA LEU A 129 0.97 -10.67 -0.62
C LEU A 129 0.41 -11.66 -1.65
N ASP A 130 -0.37 -11.16 -2.61
CA ASP A 130 -0.83 -11.97 -3.74
C ASP A 130 0.34 -12.71 -4.41
N PRO A 131 0.21 -14.01 -4.71
CA PRO A 131 1.33 -14.80 -5.24
C PRO A 131 1.92 -14.26 -6.55
N THR A 132 1.10 -13.67 -7.43
CA THR A 132 1.56 -13.09 -8.70
C THR A 132 2.37 -11.83 -8.43
N LEU A 133 1.87 -10.95 -7.57
CA LEU A 133 2.60 -9.75 -7.14
C LEU A 133 3.90 -10.11 -6.44
N PHE A 134 3.87 -11.08 -5.53
CA PHE A 134 5.08 -11.55 -4.84
C PHE A 134 6.13 -12.05 -5.83
N LYS A 135 5.73 -12.85 -6.83
CA LYS A 135 6.62 -13.35 -7.89
C LYS A 135 7.27 -12.19 -8.66
N ASN A 136 6.47 -11.21 -9.08
CA ASN A 136 6.96 -10.06 -9.88
C ASN A 136 7.89 -9.16 -9.06
N ILE A 137 7.51 -8.84 -7.82
CA ILE A 137 8.33 -8.05 -6.91
C ILE A 137 9.65 -8.77 -6.59
N ARG A 138 9.60 -10.08 -6.36
CA ARG A 138 10.80 -10.88 -6.09
C ARG A 138 11.75 -10.95 -7.27
N ALA A 139 11.24 -10.94 -8.51
CA ALA A 139 12.07 -10.95 -9.72
C ALA A 139 12.96 -9.71 -9.81
N ASP A 140 12.46 -8.55 -9.36
CA ASP A 140 13.17 -7.27 -9.37
C ASP A 140 13.86 -6.93 -8.04
N ALA A 141 13.82 -7.83 -7.05
CA ALA A 141 14.35 -7.59 -5.72
C ALA A 141 15.88 -7.43 -5.73
N ILE A 142 16.39 -6.54 -4.90
CA ILE A 142 17.84 -6.34 -4.71
C ILE A 142 18.34 -7.31 -3.64
N LYS A 143 19.37 -8.09 -3.96
CA LYS A 143 19.98 -9.03 -3.01
C LYS A 143 21.18 -8.42 -2.34
N VAL A 144 21.15 -8.29 -0.99
CA VAL A 144 22.27 -7.86 -0.16
C VAL A 144 22.45 -8.88 0.96
N ASP A 145 23.66 -9.37 1.18
CA ASP A 145 24.02 -10.37 2.21
C ASP A 145 23.14 -11.63 2.21
N GLY A 146 22.64 -11.99 1.02
CA GLY A 146 21.78 -13.16 0.82
C GLY A 146 20.28 -12.90 1.07
N ILE A 147 19.90 -11.75 1.60
CA ILE A 147 18.51 -11.32 1.80
C ILE A 147 18.02 -10.58 0.55
N LEU A 148 16.76 -10.82 0.18
CA LEU A 148 16.07 -10.10 -0.89
C LEU A 148 15.34 -8.89 -0.30
N TYR A 149 15.61 -7.72 -0.85
CA TYR A 149 14.96 -6.47 -0.49
C TYR A 149 14.08 -5.98 -1.63
N ALA A 150 12.93 -5.44 -1.30
CA ALA A 150 11.97 -4.92 -2.25
C ALA A 150 12.60 -3.92 -3.23
N PRO A 151 12.22 -3.96 -4.51
CA PRO A 151 12.83 -3.09 -5.53
C PRO A 151 12.55 -1.61 -5.24
N PRO A 152 13.46 -0.70 -5.61
CA PRO A 152 13.35 0.71 -5.29
C PRO A 152 12.03 1.37 -5.72
N ASN A 153 11.44 0.90 -6.83
CA ASN A 153 10.17 1.44 -7.30
C ASN A 153 8.99 1.06 -6.40
N LEU A 154 8.98 -0.15 -5.82
CA LEU A 154 7.97 -0.55 -4.82
C LEU A 154 8.11 0.25 -3.53
N LEU A 155 9.34 0.39 -3.02
CA LEU A 155 9.63 1.18 -1.82
C LEU A 155 9.25 2.66 -2.03
N ARG A 156 9.53 3.19 -3.23
CA ARG A 156 9.14 4.54 -3.64
C ARG A 156 7.62 4.70 -3.72
N MET A 157 6.92 3.72 -4.29
CA MET A 157 5.47 3.67 -4.37
C MET A 157 4.83 3.87 -2.99
N GLY A 158 5.25 3.07 -2.01
CA GLY A 158 4.72 3.16 -0.67
C GLY A 158 4.99 4.52 0.00
N MET A 159 6.20 5.10 -0.18
CA MET A 159 6.51 6.43 0.35
C MET A 159 5.68 7.55 -0.31
N TYR A 160 5.43 7.48 -1.62
CA TYR A 160 4.52 8.41 -2.27
C TYR A 160 3.07 8.23 -1.81
N LEU A 161 2.63 7.00 -1.61
CA LEU A 161 1.31 6.71 -1.06
C LEU A 161 1.14 7.38 0.31
N GLU A 162 2.11 7.26 1.21
CA GLU A 162 2.05 7.89 2.53
C GLU A 162 2.02 9.42 2.44
N LEU A 163 2.87 10.03 1.60
CA LEU A 163 2.91 11.49 1.40
C LEU A 163 1.66 12.03 0.70
N SER A 164 0.87 11.19 0.03
CA SER A 164 -0.36 11.58 -0.66
C SER A 164 -1.62 11.52 0.21
N ARG A 165 -1.51 11.11 1.49
CA ARG A 165 -2.64 10.89 2.39
C ARG A 165 -2.68 11.90 3.54
N PRO A 166 -3.32 13.06 3.37
CA PRO A 166 -3.37 14.09 4.42
C PRO A 166 -4.21 13.69 5.66
N GLU A 167 -5.09 12.69 5.54
CA GLU A 167 -5.83 12.12 6.67
C GLU A 167 -5.15 10.88 7.27
N GLY A 168 -3.98 10.49 6.75
CA GLY A 168 -3.14 9.44 7.33
C GLY A 168 -2.26 9.93 8.47
N ASP A 169 -1.25 9.14 8.83
CA ASP A 169 -0.28 9.55 9.87
C ASP A 169 0.74 10.56 9.31
N VAL A 170 0.35 11.83 9.32
CA VAL A 170 1.19 12.94 8.83
C VAL A 170 2.43 13.18 9.70
N SER A 171 2.48 12.67 10.94
CA SER A 171 3.65 12.79 11.80
C SER A 171 4.90 12.13 11.21
N ARG A 172 4.70 11.18 10.31
CA ARG A 172 5.76 10.44 9.62
C ARG A 172 6.27 11.11 8.35
N TRP A 173 5.57 12.12 7.80
CA TRP A 173 5.90 12.71 6.51
C TRP A 173 7.33 13.24 6.43
N GLU A 174 7.86 13.84 7.49
CA GLU A 174 9.25 14.30 7.51
C GLU A 174 10.24 13.13 7.35
N LYS A 175 10.05 12.07 8.12
CA LYS A 175 10.86 10.84 8.06
C LYS A 175 10.79 10.20 6.68
N VAL A 176 9.57 10.06 6.12
CA VAL A 176 9.32 9.46 4.81
C VAL A 176 9.94 10.31 3.69
N SER A 177 9.78 11.63 3.75
CA SER A 177 10.38 12.55 2.77
C SER A 177 11.91 12.48 2.75
N LYS A 178 12.56 12.37 3.93
CA LYS A 178 14.02 12.17 4.04
C LYS A 178 14.46 10.85 3.40
N ARG A 179 13.76 9.76 3.69
CA ARG A 179 14.04 8.42 3.13
C ARG A 179 13.84 8.39 1.62
N LEU A 180 12.75 9.00 1.13
CA LEU A 180 12.46 9.14 -0.31
C LEU A 180 13.54 9.93 -1.04
N ALA A 181 14.05 11.00 -0.43
CA ALA A 181 15.15 11.78 -0.99
C ALA A 181 16.45 10.97 -1.12
N LEU A 182 16.79 10.17 -0.09
CA LEU A 182 17.93 9.25 -0.14
C LEU A 182 17.75 8.17 -1.20
N LEU A 183 16.58 7.54 -1.25
CA LEU A 183 16.29 6.51 -2.25
C LEU A 183 16.38 7.07 -3.66
N ASN A 184 15.82 8.25 -3.92
CA ASN A 184 15.87 8.89 -5.23
C ASN A 184 17.29 9.31 -5.65
N LYS A 185 18.14 9.66 -4.68
CA LYS A 185 19.54 10.01 -4.94
C LYS A 185 20.37 8.81 -5.38
N HIS A 186 20.23 7.68 -4.69
CA HIS A 186 21.07 6.50 -4.89
C HIS A 186 20.46 5.47 -5.85
N HIS A 187 19.14 5.43 -5.95
CA HIS A 187 18.38 4.61 -6.89
C HIS A 187 17.45 5.50 -7.71
N PRO A 188 17.96 6.31 -8.65
CA PRO A 188 17.12 7.23 -9.44
C PRO A 188 16.07 6.47 -10.24
N LEU A 189 14.90 7.09 -10.41
CA LEU A 189 13.85 6.56 -11.27
C LEU A 189 14.35 6.55 -12.71
N LYS A 190 14.49 5.36 -13.28
CA LYS A 190 14.94 5.16 -14.66
C LYS A 190 13.72 4.87 -15.53
N ALA A 191 13.72 5.44 -16.73
CA ALA A 191 12.79 5.12 -17.81
C ALA A 191 13.54 5.25 -19.13
N GLU A 192 13.38 4.27 -20.00
CA GLU A 192 14.06 4.20 -21.29
C GLU A 192 13.07 4.33 -22.44
N GLY A 193 13.51 4.91 -23.56
CA GLY A 193 12.69 5.00 -24.76
C GLY A 193 11.42 5.85 -24.59
N CYS A 194 11.47 6.90 -23.77
CA CYS A 194 10.35 7.83 -23.55
C CYS A 194 10.14 8.72 -24.77
N ALA A 195 9.67 8.12 -25.86
CA ALA A 195 9.30 8.84 -27.07
C ALA A 195 7.85 9.36 -26.99
N PRO A 196 7.50 10.41 -27.71
CA PRO A 196 6.17 11.02 -27.69
C PRO A 196 5.02 10.06 -27.94
N ASP A 197 5.23 9.13 -28.86
CA ASP A 197 4.27 8.08 -29.24
C ASP A 197 3.99 7.04 -28.14
N LYS A 198 4.88 6.93 -27.15
CA LYS A 198 4.73 6.01 -26.02
C LYS A 198 4.06 6.61 -24.78
N LEU A 199 3.97 7.93 -24.71
CA LEU A 199 3.48 8.61 -23.51
C LEU A 199 1.98 8.79 -23.45
N ALA A 200 1.33 8.90 -24.60
CA ALA A 200 -0.11 8.98 -24.67
C ALA A 200 -0.64 7.67 -25.27
N VAL A 201 -1.57 7.00 -24.60
CA VAL A 201 -2.49 6.14 -25.32
C VAL A 201 -3.50 7.08 -25.94
N PRO A 202 -3.47 7.28 -27.25
CA PRO A 202 -4.42 8.15 -27.90
C PRO A 202 -5.82 7.59 -27.64
N PHE A 203 -6.75 8.49 -27.42
CA PHE A 203 -8.17 8.20 -27.44
C PHE A 203 -8.48 7.74 -28.88
N GLN A 204 -8.59 6.42 -29.09
CA GLN A 204 -8.70 5.87 -30.42
C GLN A 204 -10.17 5.60 -30.74
N THR A 205 -10.59 6.07 -31.90
CA THR A 205 -11.86 5.62 -32.48
C THR A 205 -11.70 4.28 -33.18
N PRO A 206 -12.79 3.49 -33.28
CA PRO A 206 -12.76 2.14 -33.87
C PRO A 206 -12.27 2.04 -35.32
N LYS A 207 -12.11 3.16 -36.02
CA LYS A 207 -11.71 3.19 -37.45
C LYS A 207 -10.20 3.09 -37.70
N GLN A 208 -9.35 3.12 -36.68
CA GLN A 208 -7.88 3.17 -36.87
C GLN A 208 -7.15 1.83 -36.91
N HIS A 209 -7.83 0.70 -36.67
CA HIS A 209 -7.26 -0.64 -36.68
C HIS A 209 -7.68 -1.49 -37.89
N ALA A 210 -7.64 -0.93 -39.11
CA ALA A 210 -7.58 -1.79 -40.27
C ALA A 210 -6.15 -2.35 -40.38
N PRO A 211 -5.92 -3.69 -40.41
CA PRO A 211 -4.59 -4.24 -40.62
C PRO A 211 -4.06 -3.72 -41.95
N LYS A 212 -2.88 -3.11 -41.92
CA LYS A 212 -2.16 -2.71 -43.14
C LYS A 212 -1.87 -3.96 -43.95
N GLN A 213 -2.76 -4.32 -44.87
CA GLN A 213 -2.41 -5.25 -45.96
C GLN A 213 -1.33 -4.57 -46.80
N HIS A 214 -0.21 -5.28 -46.97
CA HIS A 214 0.86 -4.88 -47.87
C HIS A 214 0.30 -4.75 -49.28
N ALA A 215 -0.02 -3.53 -49.72
CA ALA A 215 -0.28 -3.20 -51.10
C ALA A 215 0.95 -2.48 -51.69
N PRO A 216 1.30 -2.72 -52.96
CA PRO A 216 2.53 -2.20 -53.56
C PRO A 216 2.50 -0.69 -53.71
N LYS A 217 3.67 -0.07 -53.54
CA LYS A 217 3.90 1.38 -53.61
C LYS A 217 3.38 1.98 -54.92
N GLN A 218 2.27 2.71 -54.83
CA GLN A 218 1.94 3.72 -55.85
C GLN A 218 1.97 5.09 -55.16
N HIS A 219 2.67 6.02 -55.80
CA HIS A 219 2.82 7.41 -55.34
C HIS A 219 1.44 8.10 -55.25
N ALA A 220 0.96 8.36 -54.06
CA ALA A 220 -0.19 9.24 -53.82
C ALA A 220 0.28 10.57 -53.19
N PRO A 221 -0.40 11.69 -53.50
CA PRO A 221 0.03 13.03 -53.08
C PRO A 221 -0.06 13.17 -51.55
N LYS A 222 0.95 13.89 -51.01
CA LYS A 222 1.05 14.21 -49.57
C LYS A 222 -0.09 15.15 -49.17
N HIS A 223 -1.19 14.59 -48.66
CA HIS A 223 -2.09 15.34 -47.79
C HIS A 223 -1.38 15.52 -46.43
N ARG A 224 -0.99 16.74 -46.13
CA ARG A 224 -0.65 17.16 -44.76
C ARG A 224 -1.93 17.00 -43.93
N GLY A 225 -2.04 15.92 -43.17
CA GLY A 225 -3.07 15.81 -42.13
C GLY A 225 -2.86 16.94 -41.13
N SER A 226 -3.89 17.71 -40.86
CA SER A 226 -3.90 18.66 -39.75
C SER A 226 -3.64 17.92 -38.45
N PRO A 227 -2.80 18.45 -37.54
CA PRO A 227 -2.60 17.82 -36.23
C PRO A 227 -3.94 17.73 -35.49
N SER A 228 -4.19 16.62 -34.83
CA SER A 228 -5.36 16.46 -33.96
C SER A 228 -5.35 17.57 -32.89
N PRO A 229 -6.52 18.16 -32.56
CA PRO A 229 -6.58 19.25 -31.59
C PRO A 229 -6.11 18.79 -30.21
N THR A 230 -5.41 19.67 -29.50
CA THR A 230 -4.97 19.42 -28.12
C THR A 230 -6.14 19.52 -27.15
N ALA A 231 -6.01 18.93 -25.96
CA ALA A 231 -7.05 18.98 -24.91
C ALA A 231 -7.46 20.43 -24.53
N ASP A 232 -6.55 21.41 -24.66
CA ASP A 232 -6.79 22.84 -24.41
C ASP A 232 -7.51 23.51 -25.59
N GLU A 233 -7.30 23.06 -26.83
CA GLU A 233 -7.97 23.57 -28.05
C GLU A 233 -9.42 23.11 -28.16
N ILE A 234 -9.77 21.97 -27.57
CA ILE A 234 -11.15 21.43 -27.53
C ILE A 234 -12.08 22.32 -26.70
N ASP A 235 -11.58 23.04 -25.70
CA ASP A 235 -12.38 23.94 -24.86
C ASP A 235 -12.79 25.26 -25.56
N GLY A 236 -12.13 25.62 -26.65
CA GLY A 236 -12.39 26.86 -27.41
C GLY A 236 -13.29 26.69 -28.64
N ALA A 237 -13.63 25.47 -29.04
CA ALA A 237 -14.41 25.21 -30.25
C ALA A 237 -15.91 25.44 -30.00
N THR A 238 -16.47 26.44 -30.66
CA THR A 238 -17.90 26.75 -30.68
C THR A 238 -18.52 26.15 -31.92
N THR A 239 -19.42 25.23 -31.78
CA THR A 239 -20.58 24.76 -32.55
C THR A 239 -20.64 23.23 -32.68
N GLU A 240 -21.72 22.67 -32.14
CA GLU A 240 -21.92 21.22 -31.93
C GLU A 240 -22.14 20.40 -33.21
N LYS A 241 -22.29 21.00 -34.38
CA LYS A 241 -22.74 20.26 -35.58
C LYS A 241 -21.61 19.72 -36.49
N ASP A 242 -20.40 20.23 -36.40
CA ASP A 242 -19.27 19.83 -37.25
C ASP A 242 -18.08 19.24 -36.47
N GLU A 243 -18.27 18.90 -35.20
CA GLU A 243 -17.20 18.40 -34.35
C GLU A 243 -16.88 16.93 -34.68
N PRO A 244 -15.57 16.57 -34.81
CA PRO A 244 -15.18 15.18 -34.99
C PRO A 244 -15.71 14.29 -33.87
N GLU A 245 -16.17 13.07 -34.23
CA GLU A 245 -16.73 12.10 -33.27
C GLU A 245 -15.82 11.84 -32.08
N GLU A 246 -14.50 11.80 -32.29
CA GLU A 246 -13.49 11.63 -31.25
C GLU A 246 -13.50 12.77 -30.21
N VAL A 247 -13.64 13.99 -30.68
CA VAL A 247 -13.67 15.19 -29.82
C VAL A 247 -14.98 15.21 -29.02
N ARG A 248 -16.10 14.88 -29.67
CA ARG A 248 -17.40 14.75 -29.02
C ARG A 248 -17.39 13.66 -27.94
N LEU A 249 -16.85 12.48 -28.25
CA LEU A 249 -16.68 11.37 -27.32
C LEU A 249 -15.84 11.78 -26.10
N PHE A 250 -14.66 12.36 -26.34
CA PHE A 250 -13.77 12.84 -25.30
C PHE A 250 -14.47 13.87 -24.40
N ARG A 251 -15.15 14.84 -24.99
CA ARG A 251 -15.85 15.89 -24.25
C ARG A 251 -17.00 15.34 -23.40
N THR A 252 -17.76 14.39 -23.93
CA THR A 252 -18.88 13.73 -23.22
C THR A 252 -18.36 12.99 -21.98
N VAL A 253 -17.34 12.16 -22.13
CA VAL A 253 -16.75 11.39 -21.01
C VAL A 253 -16.12 12.32 -19.98
N ARG A 254 -15.29 13.31 -20.43
CA ARG A 254 -14.67 14.29 -19.54
C ARG A 254 -15.70 15.03 -18.71
N ASN A 255 -16.76 15.52 -19.37
CA ASN A 255 -17.78 16.31 -18.71
C ASN A 255 -18.58 15.47 -17.70
N ALA A 256 -18.83 14.19 -17.99
CA ALA A 256 -19.46 13.29 -17.06
C ALA A 256 -18.64 13.16 -15.75
N PHE A 257 -17.33 12.97 -15.85
CA PHE A 257 -16.47 12.87 -14.69
C PHE A 257 -16.32 14.19 -13.91
N ILE A 258 -16.32 15.34 -14.61
CA ILE A 258 -16.30 16.66 -13.96
C ILE A 258 -17.60 16.92 -13.19
N ASP A 259 -18.76 16.54 -13.75
CA ASP A 259 -20.07 16.73 -13.13
C ASP A 259 -20.23 15.87 -11.86
N GLU A 260 -19.53 14.72 -11.79
CA GLU A 260 -19.50 13.86 -10.62
C GLU A 260 -18.37 14.23 -9.63
N ASP A 261 -17.65 15.31 -9.88
CA ASP A 261 -16.55 15.77 -9.03
C ASP A 261 -15.47 14.71 -8.82
N LEU A 262 -15.21 13.84 -9.81
CA LEU A 262 -14.19 12.80 -9.72
C LEU A 262 -12.78 13.38 -9.80
N VAL A 263 -11.79 12.61 -9.32
CA VAL A 263 -10.39 13.03 -9.35
C VAL A 263 -9.69 12.36 -10.54
N PHE A 264 -9.23 13.18 -11.49
CA PHE A 264 -8.47 12.71 -12.62
C PHE A 264 -7.03 12.40 -12.23
N PHE A 265 -6.55 11.27 -12.71
CA PHE A 265 -5.13 10.94 -12.79
C PHE A 265 -4.85 10.39 -14.20
N GLY A 266 -3.70 9.85 -14.50
CA GLY A 266 -3.46 9.35 -15.85
C GLY A 266 -3.08 10.42 -16.87
N GLY A 267 -3.27 10.07 -18.14
CA GLY A 267 -2.85 10.90 -19.27
C GLY A 267 -3.46 12.29 -19.28
N TYR A 268 -4.75 12.39 -18.97
CA TYR A 268 -5.43 13.70 -18.90
C TYR A 268 -4.86 14.58 -17.77
N ALA A 269 -4.64 14.01 -16.59
CA ALA A 269 -4.04 14.76 -15.49
C ALA A 269 -2.61 15.20 -15.82
N ILE A 270 -1.80 14.33 -16.45
CA ILE A 270 -0.44 14.66 -16.87
C ILE A 270 -0.42 15.80 -17.88
N SER A 271 -1.38 15.89 -18.82
CA SER A 271 -1.45 16.99 -19.77
C SER A 271 -1.58 18.35 -19.08
N HIS A 272 -2.31 18.42 -17.96
CA HIS A 272 -2.39 19.64 -17.14
C HIS A 272 -1.05 19.99 -16.47
N TYR A 273 -0.24 18.99 -16.10
CA TYR A 273 1.10 19.22 -15.58
C TYR A 273 2.12 19.58 -16.67
N ALA A 274 1.87 19.23 -17.94
CA ALA A 274 2.77 19.48 -19.07
C ALA A 274 3.07 20.99 -19.26
N ARG A 275 2.18 21.89 -18.80
CA ARG A 275 2.44 23.35 -18.81
C ARG A 275 3.70 23.75 -18.03
N HIS A 276 4.15 22.92 -17.10
CA HIS A 276 5.34 23.13 -16.29
C HIS A 276 6.61 22.51 -16.88
N LEU A 277 6.49 21.90 -18.06
CA LEU A 277 7.59 21.31 -18.81
C LEU A 277 8.22 22.32 -19.78
N PRO A 278 9.48 22.11 -20.23
CA PRO A 278 10.08 22.84 -21.34
C PRO A 278 9.24 22.72 -22.62
N LYS A 279 9.31 23.72 -23.51
CA LYS A 279 8.53 23.73 -24.77
C LYS A 279 8.80 22.50 -25.64
N SER A 280 10.03 21.98 -25.65
CA SER A 280 10.42 20.77 -26.39
C SER A 280 9.73 19.50 -25.88
N GLU A 281 9.36 19.46 -24.61
CA GLU A 281 8.70 18.31 -23.98
C GLU A 281 7.16 18.41 -24.03
N LYS A 282 6.59 19.61 -24.22
CA LYS A 282 5.13 19.81 -24.27
C LYS A 282 4.47 19.10 -25.45
N ALA A 283 5.15 18.98 -26.59
CA ALA A 283 4.65 18.29 -27.77
C ALA A 283 4.36 16.80 -27.52
N LEU A 284 4.94 16.22 -26.44
CA LEU A 284 4.71 14.84 -26.03
C LEU A 284 3.27 14.56 -25.58
N PHE A 285 2.54 15.61 -25.19
CA PHE A 285 1.18 15.52 -24.66
C PHE A 285 0.12 16.09 -25.63
N ALA A 286 0.47 16.20 -26.91
CA ALA A 286 -0.43 16.76 -27.94
C ALA A 286 -1.56 15.81 -28.36
N GLN A 287 -1.55 14.55 -27.91
CA GLN A 287 -2.61 13.59 -28.24
C GLN A 287 -3.72 13.61 -27.18
N ILE A 288 -4.95 13.33 -27.61
CA ILE A 288 -6.09 13.19 -26.69
C ILE A 288 -5.91 11.88 -25.91
N PRO A 289 -5.70 11.93 -24.58
CA PRO A 289 -5.49 10.75 -23.78
C PRO A 289 -6.82 10.07 -23.39
N HIS A 290 -6.80 8.77 -23.07
CA HIS A 290 -7.89 8.16 -22.33
C HIS A 290 -7.92 8.71 -20.89
N PHE A 291 -9.02 8.46 -20.19
CA PHE A 291 -9.20 8.94 -18.83
C PHE A 291 -8.91 7.86 -17.81
N ASP A 292 -8.20 8.24 -16.76
CA ASP A 292 -8.10 7.49 -15.51
C ASP A 292 -8.62 8.38 -14.39
N VAL A 293 -9.61 7.89 -13.63
CA VAL A 293 -10.25 8.64 -12.56
C VAL A 293 -10.42 7.81 -11.29
N LEU A 294 -10.42 8.49 -10.14
CA LEU A 294 -10.80 7.90 -8.87
C LEU A 294 -12.28 8.19 -8.61
N SER A 295 -13.06 7.16 -8.27
CA SER A 295 -14.45 7.25 -7.82
C SER A 295 -14.67 6.40 -6.56
N VAL A 296 -15.36 6.94 -5.55
CA VAL A 296 -15.74 6.20 -4.34
C VAL A 296 -16.79 5.11 -4.65
N ASP A 297 -17.53 5.29 -5.72
CA ASP A 297 -18.47 4.29 -6.29
C ASP A 297 -18.21 4.16 -7.80
N PRO A 298 -17.20 3.38 -8.20
CA PRO A 298 -16.81 3.26 -9.59
C PRO A 298 -17.87 2.58 -10.45
N GLU A 299 -18.71 1.71 -9.88
CA GLU A 299 -19.82 1.06 -10.59
C GLU A 299 -20.90 2.08 -11.01
N ALA A 300 -21.33 2.90 -10.05
CA ALA A 300 -22.31 3.95 -10.32
C ALA A 300 -21.77 4.99 -11.32
N SER A 301 -20.50 5.39 -11.18
CA SER A 301 -19.88 6.32 -12.12
C SER A 301 -19.77 5.74 -13.53
N ALA A 302 -19.41 4.46 -13.67
CA ALA A 302 -19.35 3.80 -14.98
C ALA A 302 -20.74 3.70 -15.64
N ALA A 303 -21.77 3.39 -14.86
CA ALA A 303 -23.16 3.34 -15.34
C ALA A 303 -23.62 4.71 -15.87
N LYS A 304 -23.34 5.80 -15.16
CA LYS A 304 -23.69 7.17 -15.59
C LYS A 304 -22.95 7.61 -16.85
N VAL A 305 -21.66 7.25 -16.97
CA VAL A 305 -20.91 7.56 -18.20
C VAL A 305 -21.48 6.80 -19.39
N LYS A 306 -21.83 5.52 -19.19
CA LYS A 306 -22.51 4.71 -20.22
C LYS A 306 -23.81 5.35 -20.66
N GLU A 307 -24.71 5.70 -19.72
CA GLU A 307 -25.99 6.38 -20.00
C GLU A 307 -25.76 7.65 -20.82
N ARG A 308 -24.83 8.53 -20.38
CA ARG A 308 -24.52 9.76 -21.12
C ARG A 308 -23.95 9.54 -22.52
N LEU A 309 -23.19 8.49 -22.72
CA LEU A 309 -22.68 8.14 -24.04
C LEU A 309 -23.81 7.67 -24.94
N GLU A 310 -24.70 6.82 -24.44
CA GLU A 310 -25.87 6.34 -25.15
C GLU A 310 -26.83 7.48 -25.50
N ASP A 311 -27.07 8.44 -24.58
CA ASP A 311 -27.86 9.66 -24.81
C ASP A 311 -27.27 10.61 -25.88
N ASN A 312 -25.96 10.50 -26.13
CA ASN A 312 -25.23 11.26 -27.17
C ASN A 312 -24.96 10.42 -28.43
N ASP A 313 -25.80 9.42 -28.71
CA ASP A 313 -25.79 8.57 -29.91
C ASP A 313 -24.50 7.71 -30.07
N PHE A 314 -23.72 7.49 -29.01
CA PHE A 314 -22.62 6.53 -29.06
C PHE A 314 -23.15 5.11 -28.84
N THR A 315 -22.83 4.21 -29.78
CA THR A 315 -23.25 2.81 -29.74
C THR A 315 -22.12 1.86 -29.34
N GLY A 316 -22.49 0.69 -28.82
CA GLY A 316 -21.50 -0.32 -28.43
C GLY A 316 -20.69 0.08 -27.20
N VAL A 317 -21.31 0.79 -26.24
CA VAL A 317 -20.68 1.15 -24.97
C VAL A 317 -20.69 -0.06 -24.05
N ILE A 318 -19.50 -0.56 -23.72
CA ILE A 318 -19.30 -1.73 -22.86
C ILE A 318 -18.60 -1.26 -21.57
N VAL A 319 -19.12 -1.70 -20.44
CA VAL A 319 -18.51 -1.53 -19.12
C VAL A 319 -18.01 -2.89 -18.65
N THR A 320 -16.71 -3.00 -18.43
CA THR A 320 -16.06 -4.22 -17.95
C THR A 320 -15.54 -4.00 -16.54
N LYS A 321 -15.95 -4.86 -15.60
CA LYS A 321 -15.43 -4.87 -14.25
C LYS A 321 -14.16 -5.69 -14.17
N HIS A 322 -13.10 -5.11 -13.63
CA HIS A 322 -11.84 -5.78 -13.31
C HIS A 322 -11.72 -5.96 -11.80
N SER A 323 -11.40 -7.17 -11.37
CA SER A 323 -11.11 -7.45 -9.97
C SER A 323 -9.84 -6.74 -9.54
N GLY A 324 -9.76 -6.37 -8.27
CA GLY A 324 -8.53 -5.87 -7.67
C GLY A 324 -7.37 -6.84 -7.85
N ILE A 325 -6.15 -6.32 -7.84
CA ILE A 325 -4.91 -7.09 -8.00
C ILE A 325 -4.16 -7.00 -6.69
N GLY A 326 -4.31 -8.03 -5.86
CA GLY A 326 -3.84 -8.00 -4.49
C GLY A 326 -4.37 -6.76 -3.76
N GLU A 327 -3.50 -6.14 -2.99
CA GLU A 327 -3.84 -4.94 -2.20
C GLU A 327 -3.29 -3.67 -2.83
N ILE A 328 -2.64 -3.80 -3.99
CA ILE A 328 -1.90 -2.71 -4.64
C ILE A 328 -2.79 -1.95 -5.63
N VAL A 329 -3.57 -2.66 -6.45
CA VAL A 329 -4.50 -2.04 -7.39
C VAL A 329 -5.93 -2.46 -7.04
N PRO A 330 -6.81 -1.53 -6.69
CA PRO A 330 -8.18 -1.86 -6.33
C PRO A 330 -9.00 -2.32 -7.54
N GLU A 331 -10.17 -2.83 -7.26
CA GLU A 331 -11.20 -3.09 -8.27
C GLU A 331 -11.45 -1.81 -9.10
N HIS A 332 -11.60 -1.98 -10.41
CA HIS A 332 -11.82 -0.87 -11.32
C HIS A 332 -12.73 -1.28 -12.49
N TYR A 333 -13.25 -0.27 -13.17
CA TYR A 333 -14.15 -0.44 -14.30
C TYR A 333 -13.52 0.18 -15.53
N GLU A 334 -13.53 -0.57 -16.62
CA GLU A 334 -13.11 -0.13 -17.94
C GLU A 334 -14.33 0.21 -18.79
N ILE A 335 -14.30 1.34 -19.49
CA ILE A 335 -15.32 1.74 -20.45
C ILE A 335 -14.70 1.70 -21.83
N THR A 336 -15.30 0.92 -22.72
CA THR A 336 -14.92 0.85 -24.14
C THR A 336 -16.10 1.29 -25.00
N VAL A 337 -15.83 1.89 -26.17
CA VAL A 337 -16.83 2.32 -27.15
C VAL A 337 -16.48 1.72 -28.50
N GLY A 338 -17.45 1.08 -29.16
CA GLY A 338 -17.27 0.46 -30.45
C GLY A 338 -17.78 -0.97 -30.54
N LYS A 339 -17.48 -1.69 -31.60
CA LYS A 339 -17.92 -3.08 -31.79
C LYS A 339 -17.25 -4.00 -30.78
N ARG A 340 -17.97 -5.02 -30.32
CA ARG A 340 -17.49 -6.08 -29.42
C ARG A 340 -16.18 -6.66 -29.98
N ASN A 341 -15.10 -6.63 -29.21
CA ASN A 341 -13.73 -7.06 -29.51
C ASN A 341 -12.80 -6.04 -30.21
N ASP A 342 -13.31 -4.91 -30.72
CA ASP A 342 -12.46 -3.87 -31.36
C ASP A 342 -12.53 -2.53 -30.63
N GLY A 343 -13.28 -2.45 -29.51
CA GLY A 343 -13.44 -1.24 -28.72
C GLY A 343 -12.17 -0.86 -27.98
N ASN A 344 -11.70 0.37 -28.19
CA ASN A 344 -10.57 0.90 -27.41
C ASN A 344 -11.06 1.43 -26.05
N PRO A 345 -10.30 1.24 -24.97
CA PRO A 345 -10.61 1.83 -23.68
C PRO A 345 -10.65 3.35 -23.79
N VAL A 346 -11.76 3.95 -23.38
CA VAL A 346 -11.91 5.40 -23.29
C VAL A 346 -11.69 5.90 -21.87
N ALA A 347 -11.97 5.05 -20.88
CA ALA A 347 -11.76 5.40 -19.48
C ALA A 347 -11.56 4.16 -18.59
N PHE A 348 -10.80 4.37 -17.52
CA PHE A 348 -10.72 3.49 -16.38
C PHE A 348 -11.12 4.24 -15.10
N ILE A 349 -11.99 3.64 -14.30
CA ILE A 349 -12.55 4.22 -13.08
C ILE A 349 -12.11 3.34 -11.90
N TYR A 350 -11.24 3.87 -11.04
CA TYR A 350 -10.65 3.13 -9.93
C TYR A 350 -11.28 3.52 -8.59
N LYS A 351 -11.47 2.55 -7.71
CA LYS A 351 -11.83 2.82 -6.33
C LYS A 351 -10.59 3.36 -5.58
N PRO A 352 -10.66 4.50 -4.86
CA PRO A 352 -9.52 4.97 -4.08
C PRO A 352 -9.22 4.01 -2.92
N VAL A 353 -7.94 3.67 -2.72
CA VAL A 353 -7.48 2.81 -1.61
C VAL A 353 -7.31 3.59 -0.29
N ALA A 354 -7.30 4.91 -0.36
CA ALA A 354 -7.15 5.82 0.78
C ALA A 354 -7.75 7.18 0.45
N CYS A 355 -7.66 8.17 1.36
CA CYS A 355 -7.95 9.56 1.03
C CYS A 355 -6.75 10.16 0.29
N HIS A 356 -6.78 10.11 -1.05
CA HIS A 356 -5.69 10.56 -1.93
C HIS A 356 -5.74 12.05 -2.20
N SER A 357 -4.62 12.73 -2.02
CA SER A 357 -4.51 14.18 -2.24
C SER A 357 -4.71 14.58 -3.69
N TYR A 358 -5.42 15.69 -3.89
CA TYR A 358 -5.65 16.29 -5.19
C TYR A 358 -5.54 17.82 -5.14
N ASN A 359 -5.38 18.45 -6.30
CA ASN A 359 -5.43 19.88 -6.50
C ASN A 359 -6.59 20.24 -7.44
N VAL A 360 -7.05 21.48 -7.37
CA VAL A 360 -8.10 21.99 -8.24
C VAL A 360 -7.49 22.92 -9.28
N THR A 361 -7.86 22.72 -10.54
CA THR A 361 -7.55 23.61 -11.65
C THR A 361 -8.83 24.04 -12.36
N GLN A 362 -8.71 24.89 -13.37
CA GLN A 362 -9.82 25.30 -14.22
C GLN A 362 -9.57 24.85 -15.66
N THR A 363 -10.62 24.35 -16.30
CA THR A 363 -10.68 24.06 -17.72
C THR A 363 -11.89 24.80 -18.28
N GLY A 364 -11.66 25.86 -19.02
CA GLY A 364 -12.72 26.82 -19.37
C GLY A 364 -13.37 27.42 -18.10
N LYS A 365 -14.67 27.27 -17.96
CA LYS A 365 -15.44 27.74 -16.79
C LYS A 365 -15.60 26.65 -15.70
N ARG A 366 -15.11 25.44 -15.92
CA ARG A 366 -15.32 24.29 -15.02
C ARG A 366 -14.11 24.08 -14.10
N ARG A 367 -14.41 23.71 -12.87
CA ARG A 367 -13.40 23.26 -11.88
C ARG A 367 -13.12 21.79 -12.10
N VAL A 368 -11.85 21.41 -12.13
CA VAL A 368 -11.39 20.05 -12.35
C VAL A 368 -10.48 19.64 -11.19
N ARG A 369 -10.72 18.46 -10.62
CA ARG A 369 -9.88 17.87 -9.59
C ARG A 369 -8.81 17.00 -10.24
N ILE A 370 -7.56 17.35 -10.04
CA ILE A 370 -6.39 16.65 -10.58
C ILE A 370 -5.61 16.06 -9.41
N ALA A 371 -5.33 14.75 -9.45
CA ALA A 371 -4.51 14.08 -8.44
C ALA A 371 -3.16 14.78 -8.26
N SER A 372 -2.66 14.84 -7.04
CA SER A 372 -1.31 15.38 -6.78
C SER A 372 -0.26 14.50 -7.44
N THR A 373 0.95 15.04 -7.65
CA THR A 373 2.06 14.24 -8.20
C THR A 373 2.39 13.03 -7.35
N ASP A 374 2.26 13.14 -6.02
CA ASP A 374 2.50 12.02 -5.10
C ASP A 374 1.43 10.93 -5.25
N THR A 375 0.16 11.30 -5.37
CA THR A 375 -0.94 10.36 -5.66
C THR A 375 -0.71 9.64 -6.99
N MET A 376 -0.39 10.38 -8.07
CA MET A 376 -0.16 9.76 -9.37
C MET A 376 1.05 8.82 -9.37
N LEU A 377 2.16 9.23 -8.74
CA LEU A 377 3.36 8.39 -8.63
C LEU A 377 3.10 7.13 -7.82
N SER A 378 2.30 7.19 -6.73
CA SER A 378 1.94 5.99 -5.98
C SER A 378 1.12 5.01 -6.81
N LEU A 379 0.10 5.49 -7.55
CA LEU A 379 -0.75 4.64 -8.38
C LEU A 379 0.03 4.01 -9.55
N TYR A 380 0.80 4.80 -10.29
CA TYR A 380 1.57 4.28 -11.42
C TYR A 380 2.63 3.27 -11.01
N LEU A 381 3.40 3.56 -9.95
CA LEU A 381 4.41 2.63 -9.48
C LEU A 381 3.81 1.32 -8.92
N ALA A 382 2.56 1.33 -8.48
CA ALA A 382 1.82 0.13 -8.11
C ALA A 382 1.50 -0.74 -9.36
N MET A 383 1.06 -0.10 -10.44
CA MET A 383 0.63 -0.79 -11.66
C MET A 383 1.75 -1.59 -12.36
N ILE A 384 3.02 -1.21 -12.21
CA ILE A 384 4.14 -1.89 -12.88
C ILE A 384 4.37 -3.34 -12.42
N TYR A 385 3.83 -3.75 -11.27
CA TYR A 385 4.00 -5.10 -10.73
C TYR A 385 2.82 -6.04 -10.98
N THR A 386 1.76 -5.58 -11.67
CA THR A 386 0.48 -6.28 -11.75
C THR A 386 0.34 -7.26 -12.91
N ASP A 387 1.27 -7.23 -13.85
CA ASP A 387 1.30 -8.11 -15.05
C ASP A 387 -0.03 -8.13 -15.84
N LYS A 388 -0.62 -6.95 -16.03
CA LYS A 388 -1.85 -6.80 -16.83
C LYS A 388 -1.51 -6.28 -18.22
N PRO A 389 -2.12 -6.84 -19.28
CA PRO A 389 -1.78 -6.50 -20.68
C PRO A 389 -2.09 -5.04 -21.05
N TYR A 390 -3.00 -4.38 -20.32
CA TYR A 390 -3.31 -2.96 -20.52
C TYR A 390 -2.39 -2.00 -19.75
N TYR A 391 -1.47 -2.53 -18.92
CA TYR A 391 -0.45 -1.75 -18.22
C TYR A 391 0.90 -1.88 -18.92
N ASP A 392 1.20 -1.00 -19.86
CA ASP A 392 2.53 -0.93 -20.49
C ASP A 392 3.52 -0.33 -19.47
N VAL A 393 4.39 -1.19 -18.94
CA VAL A 393 5.38 -0.84 -17.91
C VAL A 393 6.33 0.25 -18.39
N ALA A 394 6.80 0.20 -19.65
CA ALA A 394 7.72 1.19 -20.18
C ALA A 394 7.07 2.57 -20.26
N ARG A 395 5.81 2.64 -20.72
CA ARG A 395 5.02 3.87 -20.73
C ARG A 395 4.78 4.41 -19.32
N ILE A 396 4.36 3.55 -18.39
CA ILE A 396 4.10 3.94 -17.00
C ILE A 396 5.37 4.52 -16.37
N LEU A 397 6.53 3.90 -16.57
CA LEU A 397 7.80 4.42 -16.07
C LEU A 397 8.17 5.77 -16.69
N CYS A 398 7.87 5.97 -17.97
CA CYS A 398 8.04 7.28 -18.61
C CYS A 398 7.13 8.35 -17.97
N MET A 399 5.86 8.04 -17.72
CA MET A 399 4.95 8.95 -17.01
C MET A 399 5.45 9.27 -15.60
N CYS A 400 5.92 8.26 -14.87
CA CYS A 400 6.54 8.45 -13.56
C CYS A 400 7.76 9.37 -13.63
N LYS A 401 8.63 9.18 -14.62
CA LYS A 401 9.83 10.00 -14.81
C LYS A 401 9.46 11.47 -15.08
N TYR A 402 8.47 11.74 -15.93
CA TYR A 402 7.97 13.11 -16.17
C TYR A 402 7.40 13.76 -14.92
N LEU A 403 6.54 13.07 -14.19
CA LEU A 403 5.97 13.57 -12.94
C LEU A 403 7.06 13.87 -11.91
N TYR A 404 8.01 12.97 -11.79
CA TYR A 404 9.16 13.14 -10.90
C TYR A 404 10.00 14.37 -11.29
N ASP A 405 10.30 14.56 -12.57
CA ASP A 405 11.08 15.71 -13.06
C ASP A 405 10.34 17.02 -12.81
N ILE A 406 9.03 17.07 -13.05
CA ILE A 406 8.19 18.24 -12.72
C ILE A 406 8.26 18.54 -11.23
N GLN A 407 8.14 17.50 -10.40
CA GLN A 407 8.19 17.62 -8.95
C GLN A 407 9.56 18.14 -8.48
N GLN A 408 10.67 17.62 -9.03
CA GLN A 408 12.03 18.05 -8.64
C GLN A 408 12.33 19.48 -9.08
N ARG A 409 11.97 19.88 -10.30
CA ARG A 409 12.16 21.25 -10.81
C ARG A 409 11.32 22.28 -10.02
N ASN A 410 10.22 21.84 -9.39
CA ASN A 410 9.28 22.73 -8.72
C ASN A 410 9.09 22.39 -7.22
N ARG A 411 9.98 21.64 -6.62
CA ARG A 411 9.81 21.04 -5.26
C ARG A 411 9.51 22.03 -4.13
N LEU A 412 9.89 23.30 -4.29
CA LEU A 412 9.62 24.36 -3.32
C LEU A 412 8.30 25.10 -3.60
N LYS A 413 7.69 24.89 -4.76
CA LYS A 413 6.42 25.52 -5.12
C LYS A 413 5.26 24.71 -4.52
N GLN A 414 4.50 25.39 -3.65
CA GLN A 414 3.33 24.79 -2.98
C GLN A 414 2.03 25.50 -3.39
N THR A 415 1.87 25.79 -4.68
CA THR A 415 0.71 26.52 -5.23
C THR A 415 0.12 25.82 -6.45
N GLY A 416 -1.19 25.92 -6.63
CA GLY A 416 -1.90 25.32 -7.76
C GLY A 416 -1.63 23.81 -7.86
N LEU A 417 -1.44 23.32 -9.08
CA LEU A 417 -1.15 21.89 -9.33
C LEU A 417 0.19 21.41 -8.74
N LEU A 418 1.12 22.31 -8.45
CA LEU A 418 2.43 21.95 -7.90
C LEU A 418 2.41 21.77 -6.37
N ARG A 419 1.26 22.00 -5.73
CA ARG A 419 1.09 21.74 -4.29
C ARG A 419 1.10 20.23 -4.04
N ARG A 420 2.05 19.78 -3.24
CA ARG A 420 2.17 18.37 -2.83
C ARG A 420 1.47 18.08 -1.51
N PHE A 421 1.67 18.95 -0.53
CA PHE A 421 1.21 18.76 0.85
C PHE A 421 -0.09 19.54 1.10
N GLY A 422 -1.11 19.26 0.27
CA GLY A 422 -2.44 19.84 0.40
C GLY A 422 -3.32 19.08 1.39
N LEU A 423 -4.36 19.73 1.91
CA LEU A 423 -5.33 19.12 2.83
C LEU A 423 -6.49 18.43 2.09
N ALA A 424 -6.74 18.81 0.83
CA ALA A 424 -7.82 18.22 0.05
C ALA A 424 -7.45 16.81 -0.40
N CYS A 425 -8.30 15.83 -0.08
CA CYS A 425 -8.15 14.46 -0.55
C CYS A 425 -9.50 13.84 -0.94
N TYR A 426 -9.44 12.74 -1.67
CA TYR A 426 -10.57 12.02 -2.21
C TYR A 426 -10.48 10.54 -1.89
N GLY A 427 -11.57 9.96 -1.40
CA GLY A 427 -11.64 8.61 -0.87
C GLY A 427 -11.80 8.62 0.65
N LYS A 428 -11.76 7.45 1.25
CA LYS A 428 -11.83 7.28 2.71
C LYS A 428 -10.49 6.83 3.24
N GLN A 429 -9.95 7.55 4.22
CA GLN A 429 -8.83 7.07 5.02
C GLN A 429 -9.35 6.13 6.09
N GLU A 430 -8.87 4.90 6.11
CA GLU A 430 -9.21 3.96 7.17
C GLU A 430 -8.45 4.32 8.44
N THR A 431 -9.18 4.42 9.55
CA THR A 431 -8.63 4.71 10.87
C THR A 431 -8.39 3.43 11.67
N LEU A 432 -7.61 3.51 12.74
CA LEU A 432 -7.44 2.39 13.67
C LEU A 432 -8.78 1.93 14.27
N ASP A 433 -9.74 2.83 14.46
CA ASP A 433 -11.05 2.48 15.00
C ASP A 433 -11.94 1.81 13.96
N ASP A 434 -11.85 2.20 12.68
CA ASP A 434 -12.48 1.48 11.58
C ASP A 434 -11.94 0.03 11.51
N MET A 435 -10.62 -0.16 11.59
CA MET A 435 -10.00 -1.50 11.59
C MET A 435 -10.43 -2.35 12.77
N LYS A 436 -10.49 -1.77 13.98
CA LYS A 436 -11.00 -2.45 15.17
C LYS A 436 -12.48 -2.83 15.02
N ALA A 437 -13.30 -1.94 14.43
CA ALA A 437 -14.71 -2.21 14.19
C ALA A 437 -14.91 -3.36 13.20
N VAL A 438 -14.15 -3.38 12.09
CA VAL A 438 -14.16 -4.49 11.13
C VAL A 438 -13.71 -5.80 11.81
N LYS A 439 -12.64 -5.74 12.62
CA LYS A 439 -12.14 -6.91 13.35
C LYS A 439 -13.17 -7.44 14.37
N ALA A 440 -13.88 -6.55 15.06
CA ALA A 440 -14.95 -6.92 15.99
C ALA A 440 -16.18 -7.52 15.25
N GLU A 441 -16.55 -6.97 14.09
CA GLU A 441 -17.61 -7.54 13.23
C GLU A 441 -17.24 -8.95 12.76
N LYS A 442 -15.99 -9.16 12.32
CA LYS A 442 -15.49 -10.48 11.91
C LYS A 442 -15.48 -11.49 13.05
N TYR A 443 -15.11 -11.07 14.26
CA TYR A 443 -15.16 -11.93 15.45
C TYR A 443 -16.57 -12.43 15.79
N GLN A 444 -17.60 -11.65 15.50
CA GLN A 444 -18.98 -12.05 15.69
C GLN A 444 -19.53 -12.94 14.56
N GLN A 445 -18.96 -12.84 13.35
CA GLN A 445 -19.45 -13.54 12.15
C GLN A 445 -18.78 -14.90 11.93
N LEU A 446 -17.50 -15.03 12.29
CA LEU A 446 -16.69 -16.21 12.04
C LEU A 446 -16.75 -17.17 13.23
N LYS A 447 -16.81 -18.46 12.95
CA LYS A 447 -16.66 -19.51 13.96
C LYS A 447 -15.19 -19.89 14.10
N HIS A 448 -14.83 -20.45 15.25
CA HIS A 448 -13.44 -20.86 15.52
C HIS A 448 -12.89 -21.94 14.58
N ASP A 449 -13.77 -22.75 13.97
CA ASP A 449 -13.44 -23.80 13.01
C ASP A 449 -13.44 -23.33 11.55
N ASP A 450 -13.74 -22.04 11.31
CA ASP A 450 -13.64 -21.44 9.98
C ASP A 450 -12.18 -21.13 9.67
N PRO A 451 -11.63 -21.57 8.53
CA PRO A 451 -10.27 -21.21 8.12
C PRO A 451 -10.01 -19.68 8.10
N GLU A 452 -11.01 -18.88 7.71
CA GLU A 452 -10.92 -17.41 7.73
C GLU A 452 -10.76 -16.86 9.17
N TYR A 453 -11.17 -17.60 10.20
CA TYR A 453 -11.01 -17.17 11.59
C TYR A 453 -9.54 -17.03 11.97
N GLU A 454 -8.71 -17.97 11.60
CA GLU A 454 -7.28 -17.94 11.91
C GLU A 454 -6.56 -16.80 11.18
N GLU A 455 -6.97 -16.49 9.94
CA GLU A 455 -6.42 -15.33 9.21
C GLU A 455 -6.64 -14.01 9.97
N TRP A 456 -7.79 -13.85 10.64
CA TRP A 456 -8.13 -12.65 11.39
C TRP A 456 -7.62 -12.65 12.83
N PHE A 457 -7.54 -13.83 13.46
CA PHE A 457 -7.38 -13.96 14.91
C PHE A 457 -6.29 -14.96 15.29
N LEU A 458 -5.27 -15.13 14.47
CA LEU A 458 -4.15 -15.98 14.81
C LEU A 458 -3.64 -15.66 16.22
N LYS A 459 -3.62 -16.68 17.04
CA LYS A 459 -2.91 -16.74 18.32
C LYS A 459 -2.28 -18.11 18.39
N TYR A 460 -1.00 -18.19 18.09
CA TYR A 460 -0.26 -19.44 18.02
C TYR A 460 0.94 -19.39 18.95
N SER A 461 1.06 -20.38 19.81
CA SER A 461 2.21 -20.60 20.68
C SER A 461 2.68 -22.03 20.46
N PRO A 462 3.92 -22.27 20.00
CA PRO A 462 4.45 -23.61 19.82
C PRO A 462 4.40 -24.46 21.10
N MET A 463 4.69 -23.86 22.25
CA MET A 463 4.65 -24.56 23.55
C MET A 463 3.25 -25.10 23.84
N GLU A 464 2.19 -24.28 23.73
CA GLU A 464 0.81 -24.71 23.97
C GLU A 464 0.36 -25.78 22.96
N TYR A 465 0.76 -25.62 21.69
CA TYR A 465 0.42 -26.56 20.63
C TYR A 465 1.05 -27.93 20.87
N PHE A 466 2.34 -28.01 21.21
CA PHE A 466 3.03 -29.27 21.47
C PHE A 466 2.57 -29.92 22.77
N GLU A 467 2.26 -29.17 23.82
CA GLU A 467 1.69 -29.73 25.06
C GLU A 467 0.31 -30.38 24.86
N HIS A 468 -0.54 -29.79 24.02
CA HIS A 468 -1.88 -30.32 23.71
C HIS A 468 -1.87 -31.46 22.69
N THR A 469 -0.91 -31.50 21.77
CA THR A 469 -0.79 -32.51 20.71
C THR A 469 0.17 -33.66 21.08
N TYR A 470 0.97 -33.49 22.13
CA TYR A 470 1.96 -34.47 22.56
C TYR A 470 1.30 -35.69 23.16
N ASN A 471 1.27 -36.79 22.40
CA ASN A 471 0.94 -38.11 22.90
C ASN A 471 2.24 -38.87 23.20
N PRO A 472 2.63 -39.05 24.49
CA PRO A 472 3.94 -39.58 24.88
C PRO A 472 4.22 -41.01 24.40
N THR A 473 3.22 -41.71 23.85
CA THR A 473 3.35 -43.08 23.35
C THR A 473 3.85 -43.17 21.89
N LYS A 474 3.93 -42.08 21.13
CA LYS A 474 4.30 -42.12 19.71
C LYS A 474 5.68 -41.50 19.36
N HIS A 475 6.29 -40.71 20.20
CA HIS A 475 7.59 -40.11 19.91
C HIS A 475 8.64 -40.37 20.99
N LYS A 476 9.54 -41.33 20.74
CA LYS A 476 10.83 -41.40 21.44
C LYS A 476 11.72 -40.27 20.87
N LEU A 477 11.78 -39.14 21.56
CA LEU A 477 12.75 -38.12 21.29
C LEU A 477 14.16 -38.63 21.64
N THR A 478 14.97 -38.90 20.64
CA THR A 478 16.42 -39.04 20.80
C THR A 478 17.04 -37.67 21.05
N VAL A 479 17.06 -37.27 22.31
CA VAL A 479 17.84 -36.10 22.75
C VAL A 479 19.31 -36.45 22.54
N LYS A 480 19.92 -35.90 21.48
CA LYS A 480 21.38 -35.87 21.33
C LYS A 480 21.94 -34.95 22.40
N ARG A 481 22.36 -35.51 23.53
CA ARG A 481 23.15 -34.78 24.55
C ARG A 481 24.48 -34.34 23.94
N SER A 482 24.74 -33.05 23.99
CA SER A 482 26.07 -32.49 23.71
C SER A 482 27.12 -33.09 24.63
N PRO A 483 28.31 -33.50 24.13
CA PRO A 483 29.28 -34.25 24.93
C PRO A 483 30.29 -33.31 25.65
N ASN A 484 29.87 -32.30 26.39
CA ASN A 484 30.79 -31.52 27.24
C ASN A 484 30.05 -30.85 28.41
N ALA A 485 29.73 -31.62 29.44
CA ALA A 485 29.47 -31.09 30.77
C ALA A 485 30.29 -31.90 31.76
N LYS A 486 31.41 -31.35 32.20
CA LYS A 486 32.26 -31.89 33.28
C LYS A 486 31.47 -31.98 34.59
N LYS A 487 31.43 -33.17 35.18
CA LYS A 487 30.94 -33.45 36.53
C LYS A 487 31.85 -32.79 37.57
N SER A 488 31.27 -32.10 38.53
CA SER A 488 31.87 -31.89 39.85
C SER A 488 30.95 -32.41 40.95
N PRO A 489 31.45 -33.14 41.99
CA PRO A 489 30.66 -33.78 43.01
C PRO A 489 30.55 -32.89 44.25
N GLY A 490 29.35 -32.82 44.85
CA GLY A 490 29.18 -32.09 46.12
C GLY A 490 27.82 -32.34 46.79
N LYS A 491 27.78 -33.34 47.62
CA LYS A 491 27.02 -33.58 48.87
C LYS A 491 25.74 -32.80 49.14
N SER A 492 24.65 -33.58 49.30
CA SER A 492 23.44 -33.19 50.02
C SER A 492 23.68 -33.07 51.53
N PRO A 493 22.86 -32.31 52.25
CA PRO A 493 22.19 -32.84 53.44
C PRO A 493 20.68 -32.63 53.43
N SER A 494 20.03 -33.68 53.88
CA SER A 494 18.64 -33.81 54.24
C SER A 494 18.26 -32.96 55.44
N LEU A 495 17.09 -32.32 55.45
CA LEU A 495 16.37 -31.96 56.69
C LEU A 495 14.85 -31.93 56.42
N SER A 496 14.14 -32.62 57.31
CA SER A 496 12.71 -32.90 57.36
C SER A 496 11.86 -31.73 57.91
N PRO A 497 10.51 -31.85 57.96
CA PRO A 497 9.61 -30.73 57.87
C PRO A 497 9.22 -30.13 59.24
N GLY A 498 9.03 -28.81 59.25
CA GLY A 498 8.53 -28.08 60.41
C GLY A 498 7.14 -27.46 60.16
N LYS A 499 6.28 -27.67 61.10
CA LYS A 499 4.86 -27.34 61.19
C LYS A 499 4.56 -25.85 61.10
N SER A 500 3.37 -25.56 60.56
CA SER A 500 2.67 -24.28 60.63
C SER A 500 2.43 -23.74 62.05
N PRO A 501 2.19 -22.44 62.20
CA PRO A 501 0.92 -22.08 62.84
C PRO A 501 0.09 -21.02 62.09
N SER A 502 -1.21 -21.30 62.14
CA SER A 502 -2.33 -20.45 61.81
C SER A 502 -2.42 -19.17 62.63
N ARG A 503 -2.75 -18.06 61.96
CA ARG A 503 -3.47 -16.96 62.62
C ARG A 503 -4.43 -16.27 61.64
N SER A 504 -5.68 -16.33 62.04
CA SER A 504 -6.88 -15.69 61.51
C SER A 504 -6.94 -14.21 61.86
N LEU A 505 -7.67 -13.47 61.07
CA LEU A 505 -8.59 -12.34 61.36
C LEU A 505 -8.51 -11.35 60.16
N SER A 506 -9.49 -11.15 59.44
CA SER A 506 -10.89 -10.72 59.44
C SER A 506 -11.08 -9.36 58.80
N ARG A 507 -12.15 -9.31 58.01
CA ARG A 507 -12.98 -8.18 57.62
C ARG A 507 -12.74 -7.50 56.28
N THR A 508 -13.60 -7.93 55.35
CA THR A 508 -14.06 -7.17 54.18
C THR A 508 -15.08 -6.11 54.55
N PRO A 509 -15.16 -4.95 53.90
CA PRO A 509 -16.36 -4.11 53.85
C PRO A 509 -17.14 -4.38 52.55
N LYS A 510 -18.48 -4.41 52.72
CA LYS A 510 -19.49 -4.55 51.66
C LYS A 510 -19.56 -3.33 50.73
N PRO A 511 -19.95 -3.47 49.48
CA PRO A 511 -20.26 -2.37 48.58
C PRO A 511 -21.71 -1.92 48.70
N SER A 512 -21.93 -0.60 48.58
CA SER A 512 -23.21 0.10 48.56
C SER A 512 -23.93 0.00 47.22
N PRO A 513 -25.25 0.20 47.13
CA PRO A 513 -26.11 -0.24 46.03
C PRO A 513 -26.19 0.77 44.87
N LYS A 514 -26.38 0.23 43.67
CA LYS A 514 -26.66 0.95 42.42
C LYS A 514 -28.08 1.51 42.37
N PRO A 515 -28.32 2.69 41.79
CA PRO A 515 -29.67 3.17 41.50
C PRO A 515 -30.23 2.55 40.20
N SER A 516 -31.53 2.25 40.22
CA SER A 516 -32.33 1.66 39.14
C SER A 516 -32.67 2.67 38.03
N PRO A 517 -32.89 2.21 36.76
CA PRO A 517 -33.20 3.08 35.65
C PRO A 517 -34.69 3.39 35.52
N LYS A 518 -34.97 4.65 35.19
CA LYS A 518 -36.32 5.17 34.87
C LYS A 518 -36.76 4.68 33.47
N LYS A 519 -38.00 4.16 33.43
CA LYS A 519 -38.72 3.77 32.20
C LYS A 519 -39.05 5.02 31.36
N THR A 520 -38.72 5.01 30.08
CA THR A 520 -39.30 5.90 29.08
C THR A 520 -40.00 5.12 27.95
N ARG A 521 -41.04 5.71 27.49
CA ARG A 521 -42.21 5.29 26.72
C ARG A 521 -41.85 4.85 25.29
N LYS A 522 -42.45 3.73 24.88
CA LYS A 522 -42.37 3.19 23.48
C LYS A 522 -43.18 4.08 22.54
N THR A 523 -42.56 4.51 21.44
CA THR A 523 -43.23 4.87 20.19
C THR A 523 -42.93 3.81 19.12
N LYS A 524 -44.01 3.22 18.61
CA LYS A 524 -43.95 2.27 17.49
C LYS A 524 -43.70 3.04 16.20
N THR A 525 -42.64 2.73 15.45
CA THR A 525 -42.50 3.12 14.05
C THR A 525 -42.24 1.86 13.22
N THR A 526 -43.11 1.63 12.27
CA THR A 526 -43.15 0.51 11.31
C THR A 526 -41.94 0.56 10.38
N MET A 527 -41.08 -0.45 10.41
CA MET A 527 -39.97 -0.60 9.46
C MET A 527 -40.40 -1.40 8.22
N LYS A 528 -40.30 -0.75 7.07
CA LYS A 528 -40.35 -1.39 5.76
C LYS A 528 -39.08 -2.25 5.53
N LYS A 529 -39.28 -3.49 5.08
CA LYS A 529 -38.22 -4.41 4.65
C LYS A 529 -37.35 -3.77 3.55
N LYS A 530 -36.06 -3.56 3.82
CA LYS A 530 -35.04 -3.28 2.81
C LYS A 530 -34.37 -4.58 2.36
N LYS A 531 -34.23 -4.70 1.04
CA LYS A 531 -33.54 -5.79 0.33
C LYS A 531 -32.08 -5.89 0.82
N LYS A 532 -31.60 -7.12 1.02
CA LYS A 532 -30.19 -7.46 1.25
C LYS A 532 -29.38 -7.05 0.02
N THR A 533 -28.56 -6.04 0.15
CA THR A 533 -27.43 -5.79 -0.75
C THR A 533 -26.27 -6.68 -0.32
N GLN A 534 -25.74 -7.46 -1.23
CA GLN A 534 -24.49 -8.21 -1.05
C GLN A 534 -23.36 -7.24 -0.70
N LYS A 535 -22.79 -7.39 0.49
CA LYS A 535 -21.63 -6.62 0.93
C LYS A 535 -20.39 -7.13 0.19
N SER A 536 -19.73 -6.26 -0.57
CA SER A 536 -18.39 -6.46 -1.10
C SER A 536 -17.40 -6.62 0.05
N LYS A 537 -16.49 -7.60 -0.04
CA LYS A 537 -15.41 -7.85 0.93
C LYS A 537 -14.51 -6.60 1.08
N PRO A 538 -14.09 -6.23 2.28
CA PRO A 538 -13.10 -5.17 2.45
C PRO A 538 -11.72 -5.69 2.04
N LEU A 539 -11.17 -5.17 0.95
CA LEU A 539 -9.91 -5.59 0.29
C LEU A 539 -8.71 -4.67 0.60
N ILE A 540 -8.77 -3.82 1.65
CA ILE A 540 -7.96 -2.60 1.61
C ILE A 540 -6.82 -2.54 2.67
N ASN A 541 -6.61 -3.56 3.51
CA ASN A 541 -5.91 -3.34 4.78
C ASN A 541 -4.38 -3.47 4.80
N ASN A 542 -3.72 -4.02 3.78
CA ASN A 542 -2.29 -4.30 3.85
C ASN A 542 -1.36 -3.25 3.22
N LEU A 543 -1.88 -2.35 2.39
CA LEU A 543 -1.08 -1.27 1.83
C LEU A 543 -0.51 -0.31 2.90
N PHE A 544 -1.15 -0.26 4.08
CA PHE A 544 -0.78 0.65 5.16
C PHE A 544 0.52 0.28 5.88
N LYS A 545 1.01 -0.96 5.73
CA LYS A 545 2.24 -1.44 6.37
C LYS A 545 3.48 -1.36 5.49
N ILE A 546 3.36 -0.98 4.23
CA ILE A 546 4.49 -0.90 3.30
C ILE A 546 5.60 0.04 3.81
N ILE A 547 5.33 0.86 4.85
CA ILE A 547 6.24 1.94 5.24
C ILE A 547 6.49 2.04 6.76
N THR A 548 5.84 1.23 7.59
CA THR A 548 6.13 1.28 9.05
C THR A 548 7.51 0.70 9.41
#